data_0e4340b9dc05739f85ca4dd1b5db7bc8
#
_entry.id   0e4340b9dc05739f85ca4dd1b5db7bc8
#
_cell.length_a   1.000
_cell.length_b   1.000
_cell.length_c   1.000
_cell.angle_alpha   90.00
_cell.angle_beta   90.00
_cell.angle_gamma   90.00
#
_symmetry.space_group_name_H-M   'P 1'
#
loop_
_entity.id
_entity.type
_entity.pdbx_description
1 polymer ?
#
loop_
_entity_poly.entity_id
_entity_poly.type
_entity_poly.pdbx_seq_one_letter_code
_entity_poly.pdbx_strand_id
1 'polypeptide(L)'
;IIAEDLGTAPHGFTAAVTARQMLGMRVLWFERAEDHGFIGAGDYPPLSAAMSGTHDTVTVAGWWRGRDLDWAEQLGRLPPGVTRDEAEAIREWDR
;
A
#
# COMPACT_ATOMS: atom_id res chain seq x y z
N ILE A 1 14.37 -16.61 0.93
CA ILE A 1 12.92 -16.84 1.16
C ILE A 1 12.27 -15.51 1.49
N ILE A 2 11.14 -15.24 0.86
CA ILE A 2 10.28 -14.08 1.13
C ILE A 2 9.02 -14.60 1.78
N ALA A 3 8.71 -14.09 2.98
CA ALA A 3 7.46 -14.38 3.66
C ALA A 3 6.40 -13.38 3.24
N GLU A 4 5.25 -13.85 2.81
CA GLU A 4 4.07 -13.01 2.61
C GLU A 4 3.46 -12.75 4.00
N ASP A 5 3.64 -11.55 4.53
CA ASP A 5 3.22 -11.11 5.85
C ASP A 5 2.25 -9.91 5.79
N LEU A 6 1.54 -9.79 4.67
CA LEU A 6 0.53 -8.77 4.46
C LEU A 6 -0.79 -9.18 5.15
N GLY A 7 -1.55 -8.19 5.60
CA GLY A 7 -2.82 -8.43 6.26
C GLY A 7 -2.66 -8.93 7.71
N THR A 8 -3.48 -9.90 8.11
CA THR A 8 -3.50 -10.40 9.49
C THR A 8 -2.44 -11.48 9.69
N ALA A 9 -1.37 -11.14 10.41
CA ALA A 9 -0.34 -12.09 10.79
C ALA A 9 -0.56 -12.63 12.22
N PRO A 10 -0.26 -13.90 12.50
CA PRO A 10 -0.29 -14.45 13.86
C PRO A 10 0.68 -13.72 14.81
N HIS A 11 0.36 -13.73 16.10
CA HIS A 11 1.25 -13.16 17.09
C HIS A 11 2.66 -13.81 17.02
N GLY A 12 3.70 -12.98 17.02
CA GLY A 12 5.09 -13.43 16.93
C GLY A 12 5.58 -13.82 15.53
N PHE A 13 4.73 -13.76 14.50
CA PHE A 13 5.10 -14.13 13.13
C PHE A 13 6.25 -13.28 12.58
N THR A 14 6.14 -11.97 12.68
CA THR A 14 7.17 -11.03 12.20
C THR A 14 8.51 -11.26 12.89
N ALA A 15 8.51 -11.48 14.21
CA ALA A 15 9.73 -11.79 14.96
C ALA A 15 10.36 -13.11 14.49
N ALA A 16 9.54 -14.14 14.22
CA ALA A 16 10.02 -15.43 13.72
C ALA A 16 10.62 -15.34 12.31
N VAL A 17 10.01 -14.56 11.43
CA VAL A 17 10.51 -14.26 10.08
C VAL A 17 11.87 -13.56 10.15
N THR A 18 11.97 -12.51 10.96
CA THR A 18 13.22 -11.74 11.16
C THR A 18 14.33 -12.61 11.75
N ALA A 19 14.03 -13.41 12.78
CA ALA A 19 15.00 -14.30 13.44
C ALA A 19 15.60 -15.34 12.47
N ARG A 20 14.87 -15.70 11.42
CA ARG A 20 15.33 -16.63 10.37
C ARG A 20 15.97 -15.94 9.17
N GLN A 21 16.18 -14.62 9.26
CA GLN A 21 16.73 -13.80 8.18
C GLN A 21 15.93 -13.95 6.86
N MET A 22 14.64 -14.17 6.95
CA MET A 22 13.73 -14.16 5.83
C MET A 22 13.26 -12.73 5.56
N LEU A 23 13.00 -12.41 4.30
CA LEU A 23 12.47 -11.11 3.92
C LEU A 23 10.96 -11.05 4.21
N GLY A 24 10.50 -9.97 4.81
CA GLY A 24 9.09 -9.61 4.82
C GLY A 24 8.72 -8.80 3.59
N MET A 25 7.44 -8.72 3.25
CA MET A 25 6.96 -7.90 2.13
C MET A 25 6.67 -6.48 2.60
N ARG A 26 7.09 -5.49 1.80
CA ARG A 26 6.73 -4.08 2.00
C ARG A 26 6.16 -3.55 0.69
N VAL A 27 4.89 -3.20 0.71
CA VAL A 27 4.17 -2.70 -0.46
C VAL A 27 3.96 -1.21 -0.31
N LEU A 28 4.39 -0.42 -1.28
CA LEU A 28 4.34 1.05 -1.27
C LEU A 28 3.03 1.61 -0.69
N TRP A 29 1.89 1.05 -1.07
CA TRP A 29 0.56 1.54 -0.68
C TRP A 29 0.29 1.45 0.83
N PHE A 30 0.97 0.56 1.53
CA PHE A 30 0.75 0.31 2.96
C PHE A 30 1.81 0.96 3.84
N GLU A 31 2.92 1.41 3.25
CA GLU A 31 4.03 2.02 3.96
C GLU A 31 3.78 3.53 4.10
N ARG A 32 3.03 3.89 5.15
CA ARG A 32 2.62 5.27 5.42
C ARG A 32 3.20 5.77 6.75
N ALA A 33 3.57 7.05 6.77
CA ALA A 33 3.95 7.76 7.97
C ALA A 33 2.72 8.18 8.79
N GLU A 34 2.94 8.75 9.98
CA GLU A 34 1.85 9.23 10.86
C GLU A 34 1.01 10.34 10.21
N ASP A 35 1.60 11.15 9.34
CA ASP A 35 0.93 12.19 8.56
C ASP A 35 0.20 11.66 7.31
N HIS A 36 0.15 10.32 7.16
CA HIS A 36 -0.38 9.59 6.01
C HIS A 36 0.41 9.74 4.69
N GLY A 37 1.51 10.47 4.67
CA GLY A 37 2.43 10.49 3.53
C GLY A 37 3.15 9.15 3.34
N PHE A 38 3.75 8.95 2.18
CA PHE A 38 4.58 7.77 1.95
C PHE A 38 5.90 7.88 2.71
N ILE A 39 6.33 6.80 3.37
CA ILE A 39 7.65 6.75 3.99
C ILE A 39 8.73 6.62 2.92
N GLY A 40 9.93 7.15 3.23
CA GLY A 40 11.08 7.03 2.34
C GLY A 40 11.63 5.61 2.29
N ALA A 41 12.27 5.25 1.18
CA ALA A 41 12.86 3.92 1.02
C ALA A 41 13.93 3.60 2.08
N GLY A 42 14.58 4.61 2.64
CA GLY A 42 15.56 4.46 3.73
C GLY A 42 14.97 4.02 5.06
N ASP A 43 13.67 4.20 5.25
CA ASP A 43 12.95 3.85 6.47
C ASP A 43 12.36 2.44 6.43
N TYR A 44 12.47 1.76 5.30
CA TYR A 44 12.03 0.36 5.18
C TYR A 44 12.96 -0.56 5.99
N PRO A 45 12.42 -1.61 6.61
CA PRO A 45 13.26 -2.58 7.30
C PRO A 45 14.30 -3.21 6.35
N PRO A 46 15.56 -3.40 6.79
CA PRO A 46 16.62 -3.93 5.92
C PRO A 46 16.28 -5.29 5.31
N LEU A 47 15.60 -6.17 6.07
CA LEU A 47 15.15 -7.48 5.60
C LEU A 47 13.74 -7.38 5.01
N SER A 48 13.58 -6.65 3.91
CA SER A 48 12.31 -6.54 3.22
C SER A 48 12.43 -6.67 1.70
N ALA A 49 11.43 -7.30 1.11
CA ALA A 49 11.19 -7.25 -0.32
C ALA A 49 10.24 -6.07 -0.59
N ALA A 50 10.79 -4.94 -1.00
CA ALA A 50 10.03 -3.75 -1.32
C ALA A 50 9.46 -3.83 -2.74
N MET A 51 8.19 -3.48 -2.88
CA MET A 51 7.50 -3.52 -4.17
C MET A 51 6.51 -2.37 -4.30
N SER A 52 6.28 -1.93 -5.51
CA SER A 52 5.33 -0.85 -5.83
C SER A 52 3.87 -1.30 -5.76
N GLY A 53 3.59 -2.58 -5.80
CA GLY A 53 2.25 -3.13 -5.73
C GLY A 53 2.24 -4.65 -5.81
N THR A 54 1.08 -5.23 -5.66
CA THR A 54 0.81 -6.67 -5.83
C THR A 54 -0.23 -6.85 -6.93
N HIS A 55 -0.60 -8.11 -7.23
CA HIS A 55 -1.69 -8.42 -8.18
C HIS A 55 -3.07 -7.90 -7.71
N ASP A 56 -3.21 -7.60 -6.42
CA ASP A 56 -4.46 -7.12 -5.81
C ASP A 56 -4.48 -5.60 -5.60
N THR A 57 -3.42 -4.89 -5.94
CA THR A 57 -3.33 -3.45 -5.75
C THR A 57 -3.33 -2.69 -7.07
N VAL A 58 -3.69 -1.41 -7.01
CA VAL A 58 -3.56 -0.51 -8.16
C VAL A 58 -2.09 -0.39 -8.58
N THR A 59 -1.85 -0.27 -9.87
CA THR A 59 -0.52 0.07 -10.38
C THR A 59 -0.20 1.55 -10.11
N VAL A 60 1.07 1.89 -9.96
CA VAL A 60 1.48 3.31 -9.78
C VAL A 60 0.97 4.18 -10.92
N ALA A 61 1.10 3.73 -12.17
CA ALA A 61 0.61 4.48 -13.32
C ALA A 61 -0.93 4.63 -13.34
N GLY A 62 -1.66 3.60 -12.90
CA GLY A 62 -3.12 3.65 -12.78
C GLY A 62 -3.56 4.62 -11.70
N TRP A 63 -2.92 4.56 -10.55
CA TRP A 63 -3.16 5.45 -9.42
C TRP A 63 -2.85 6.92 -9.78
N TRP A 64 -1.72 7.17 -10.44
CA TRP A 64 -1.31 8.51 -10.87
C TRP A 64 -2.33 9.17 -11.79
N ARG A 65 -2.99 8.37 -12.63
CA ARG A 65 -4.01 8.81 -13.58
C ARG A 65 -5.44 8.77 -13.05
N GLY A 66 -5.65 8.36 -11.79
CA GLY A 66 -6.97 8.22 -11.19
C GLY A 66 -7.79 7.03 -11.75
N ARG A 67 -7.15 6.08 -12.45
CA ARG A 67 -7.86 4.98 -13.10
C ARG A 67 -8.60 4.07 -12.12
N ASP A 68 -8.08 3.88 -10.94
CA ASP A 68 -8.72 3.15 -9.85
C ASP A 68 -9.96 3.88 -9.31
N LEU A 69 -9.95 5.21 -9.31
CA LEU A 69 -11.13 6.02 -8.95
C LEU A 69 -12.24 5.90 -10.00
N ASP A 70 -11.87 5.87 -11.28
CA ASP A 70 -12.83 5.64 -12.36
C ASP A 70 -13.54 4.28 -12.19
N TRP A 71 -12.77 3.23 -11.86
CA TRP A 71 -13.32 1.91 -11.58
C TRP A 71 -14.16 1.89 -10.28
N ALA A 72 -13.69 2.57 -9.24
CA ALA A 72 -14.44 2.64 -7.98
C ALA A 72 -15.79 3.34 -8.17
N GLU A 73 -15.84 4.41 -8.96
CA GLU A 73 -17.09 5.08 -9.31
C GLU A 73 -18.03 4.17 -10.10
N GLN A 74 -17.54 3.54 -11.17
CA GLN A 74 -18.33 2.64 -12.00
C GLN A 74 -18.92 1.45 -11.23
N LEU A 75 -18.19 0.96 -10.24
CA LEU A 75 -18.58 -0.18 -9.40
C LEU A 75 -19.34 0.23 -8.13
N GLY A 76 -19.60 1.52 -7.93
CA GLY A 76 -20.25 2.01 -6.72
C GLY A 76 -19.45 1.75 -5.42
N ARG A 77 -18.12 1.76 -5.51
CA ARG A 77 -17.20 1.46 -4.39
C ARG A 77 -16.50 2.69 -3.82
N LEU A 78 -16.86 3.89 -4.27
CA LEU A 78 -16.40 5.10 -3.60
C LEU A 78 -16.96 5.16 -2.17
N PRO A 79 -16.26 5.80 -1.22
CA PRO A 79 -16.79 6.00 0.12
C PRO A 79 -18.15 6.71 0.10
N PRO A 80 -19.07 6.41 1.01
CA PRO A 80 -20.38 7.05 1.06
C PRO A 80 -20.24 8.58 1.13
N GLY A 81 -20.94 9.28 0.24
CA GLY A 81 -20.93 10.75 0.18
C GLY A 81 -19.68 11.38 -0.44
N VAL A 82 -18.76 10.58 -0.96
CA VAL A 82 -17.55 11.07 -1.65
C VAL A 82 -17.73 10.90 -3.16
N THR A 83 -17.54 11.99 -3.89
CA THR A 83 -17.51 11.98 -5.35
C THR A 83 -16.13 11.59 -5.89
N ARG A 84 -16.05 11.19 -7.13
CA ARG A 84 -14.78 10.89 -7.80
C ARG A 84 -13.83 12.10 -7.77
N ASP A 85 -14.34 13.30 -7.99
CA ASP A 85 -13.53 14.52 -8.01
C ASP A 85 -13.02 14.90 -6.63
N GLU A 86 -13.81 14.68 -5.59
CA GLU A 86 -13.36 14.87 -4.19
C GLU A 86 -12.26 13.87 -3.82
N ALA A 87 -12.39 12.61 -4.23
CA ALA A 87 -11.37 11.60 -4.03
C ALA A 87 -10.06 11.92 -4.77
N GLU A 88 -10.17 12.47 -5.98
CA GLU A 88 -9.02 12.95 -6.76
C GLU A 88 -8.33 14.15 -6.07
N ALA A 89 -9.09 15.09 -5.56
CA ALA A 89 -8.56 16.25 -4.84
C ALA A 89 -7.78 15.84 -3.58
N ILE A 90 -8.26 14.85 -2.84
CA ILE A 90 -7.53 14.29 -1.69
C ILE A 90 -6.20 13.67 -2.15
N ARG A 91 -6.20 12.96 -3.27
CA ARG A 91 -5.01 12.30 -3.83
C ARG A 91 -3.92 13.29 -4.25
N GLU A 92 -4.28 14.50 -4.66
CA GLU A 92 -3.29 15.51 -5.06
C GLU A 92 -2.27 15.82 -3.94
N TRP A 93 -2.62 15.62 -2.68
CA TRP A 93 -1.70 15.77 -1.55
C TRP A 93 -0.60 14.69 -1.51
N ASP A 94 -0.86 13.53 -2.12
CA ASP A 94 0.06 12.40 -2.14
C ASP A 94 0.96 12.37 -3.40
N ARG A 95 0.65 13.19 -4.39
CA ARG A 95 1.39 13.29 -5.65
C ARG A 95 2.53 14.30 -5.57
#